data_61402a8a8ad08e3add8ed1692a13f7a2
#
_entry.id   61402a8a8ad08e3add8ed1692a13f7a2
#
_cell.length_a   1.000
_cell.length_b   1.000
_cell.length_c   1.000
_cell.angle_alpha   90.00
_cell.angle_beta   90.00
_cell.angle_gamma   90.00
#
_symmetry.space_group_name_H-M   'P 1'
#
loop_
_entity.id
_entity.type
_entity.pdbx_description
1 polymer ?
#
loop_
_entity_poly.entity_id
_entity_poly.type
_entity_poly.pdbx_seq_one_letter_code
_entity_poly.pdbx_strand_id
1 'polypeptide(L)'
;MENAMNGTQRRRKLLDMMRLASAPLSGGALGRETGVSRQVVVQDIALLRTMGYPILSTARGYVLNVSKHASRFFKVCHTNEQTEDELVTIVDLGGTVVDVMVNHRVYGKMSAPLNIKNRRDVQLFMNNIKTGKSTPLMNVTSGYHFHHVCAEQEEILDEIEEALRKKHYLADLLPYEMSDNE
;
A
#
# COMPACT_ATOMS: atom_id res chain seq x y z
N MET A 1 14.15 -37.22 11.78
CA MET A 1 13.39 -36.37 12.73
C MET A 1 13.05 -35.09 12.01
N GLU A 2 11.79 -34.96 11.57
CA GLU A 2 11.32 -33.72 10.96
C GLU A 2 11.40 -32.60 11.99
N ASN A 3 12.12 -31.54 11.67
CA ASN A 3 12.34 -30.43 12.58
C ASN A 3 11.01 -29.69 12.77
N ALA A 4 10.39 -29.81 13.95
CA ALA A 4 9.11 -29.19 14.24
C ALA A 4 9.18 -27.68 13.96
N MET A 5 8.27 -27.21 13.11
CA MET A 5 8.19 -25.81 12.68
C MET A 5 8.08 -24.88 13.90
N ASN A 6 8.99 -23.91 14.02
CA ASN A 6 8.92 -22.93 15.11
C ASN A 6 7.73 -21.95 14.90
N GLY A 7 7.36 -21.21 15.95
CA GLY A 7 6.19 -20.32 15.93
C GLY A 7 6.22 -19.26 14.83
N THR A 8 7.40 -18.71 14.49
CA THR A 8 7.56 -17.70 13.45
C THR A 8 7.36 -18.30 12.06
N GLN A 9 7.96 -19.44 11.77
CA GLN A 9 7.80 -20.18 10.53
C GLN A 9 6.33 -20.62 10.35
N ARG A 10 5.69 -21.09 11.42
CA ARG A 10 4.29 -21.50 11.41
C ARG A 10 3.36 -20.33 11.09
N ARG A 11 3.54 -19.18 11.73
CA ARG A 11 2.73 -17.98 11.44
C ARG A 11 2.90 -17.51 10.00
N ARG A 12 4.11 -17.56 9.45
CA ARG A 12 4.35 -17.25 8.03
C ARG A 12 3.59 -18.23 7.13
N LYS A 13 3.68 -19.52 7.39
CA LYS A 13 2.94 -20.54 6.62
C LYS A 13 1.43 -20.34 6.70
N LEU A 14 0.88 -19.98 7.87
CA LEU A 14 -0.54 -19.65 8.03
C LEU A 14 -0.97 -18.48 7.14
N LEU A 15 -0.16 -17.42 7.07
CA LEU A 15 -0.42 -16.27 6.20
C LEU A 15 -0.39 -16.67 4.73
N ASP A 16 0.61 -17.42 4.30
CA ASP A 16 0.75 -17.87 2.90
C ASP A 16 -0.42 -18.75 2.48
N MET A 17 -0.86 -19.67 3.35
CA MET A 17 -2.05 -20.48 3.10
C MET A 17 -3.32 -19.63 2.94
N MET A 18 -3.52 -18.64 3.81
CA MET A 18 -4.69 -17.74 3.74
C MET A 18 -4.65 -16.81 2.54
N ARG A 19 -3.45 -16.40 2.05
CA ARG A 19 -3.29 -15.59 0.83
C ARG A 19 -3.69 -16.34 -0.44
N LEU A 20 -3.35 -17.64 -0.50
CA LEU A 20 -3.61 -18.48 -1.65
C LEU A 20 -5.03 -19.06 -1.65
N ALA A 21 -5.74 -18.99 -0.53
CA ALA A 21 -7.04 -19.58 -0.39
C ALA A 21 -8.13 -18.73 -1.05
N SER A 22 -8.93 -19.35 -1.90
CA SER A 22 -10.13 -18.75 -2.50
C SER A 22 -11.36 -18.76 -1.57
N ALA A 23 -11.27 -19.46 -0.42
CA ALA A 23 -12.34 -19.62 0.56
C ALA A 23 -11.79 -19.62 2.00
N PRO A 24 -12.64 -19.37 3.03
CA PRO A 24 -12.21 -19.40 4.42
C PRO A 24 -11.60 -20.74 4.82
N LEU A 25 -10.46 -20.72 5.51
CA LEU A 25 -9.78 -21.91 6.01
C LEU A 25 -10.14 -22.16 7.48
N SER A 26 -10.65 -23.38 7.78
CA SER A 26 -10.98 -23.72 9.16
C SER A 26 -9.72 -23.85 10.03
N GLY A 27 -9.84 -23.50 11.33
CA GLY A 27 -8.71 -23.65 12.26
C GLY A 27 -8.22 -25.10 12.39
N GLY A 28 -9.07 -26.08 12.16
CA GLY A 28 -8.68 -27.48 12.09
C GLY A 28 -7.87 -27.82 10.84
N ALA A 29 -8.23 -27.28 9.67
CA ALA A 29 -7.45 -27.45 8.44
C ALA A 29 -6.07 -26.80 8.57
N LEU A 30 -6.01 -25.55 9.07
CA LEU A 30 -4.76 -24.84 9.33
C LEU A 30 -3.87 -25.59 10.32
N GLY A 31 -4.46 -26.19 11.35
CA GLY A 31 -3.74 -26.99 12.35
C GLY A 31 -3.12 -28.25 11.75
N ARG A 32 -3.85 -28.99 10.93
CA ARG A 32 -3.33 -30.18 10.22
C ARG A 32 -2.13 -29.84 9.33
N GLU A 33 -2.27 -28.79 8.53
CA GLU A 33 -1.21 -28.36 7.59
C GLU A 33 0.05 -27.81 8.30
N THR A 34 -0.09 -27.33 9.51
CA THR A 34 1.03 -26.76 10.29
C THR A 34 1.51 -27.68 11.41
N GLY A 35 0.90 -28.87 11.57
CA GLY A 35 1.28 -29.89 12.57
C GLY A 35 0.97 -29.48 14.02
N VAL A 36 -0.06 -28.65 14.25
CA VAL A 36 -0.43 -28.17 15.58
C VAL A 36 -1.93 -28.29 15.85
N SER A 37 -2.34 -28.20 17.11
CA SER A 37 -3.74 -28.19 17.48
C SER A 37 -4.45 -26.92 17.00
N ARG A 38 -5.79 -26.99 16.85
CA ARG A 38 -6.62 -25.82 16.55
C ARG A 38 -6.41 -24.68 17.58
N GLN A 39 -6.16 -25.02 18.85
CA GLN A 39 -5.95 -24.02 19.89
C GLN A 39 -4.68 -23.20 19.65
N VAL A 40 -3.60 -23.85 19.21
CA VAL A 40 -2.35 -23.16 18.83
C VAL A 40 -2.58 -22.27 17.61
N VAL A 41 -3.36 -22.71 16.62
CA VAL A 41 -3.75 -21.85 15.48
C VAL A 41 -4.49 -20.59 15.94
N VAL A 42 -5.45 -20.73 16.88
CA VAL A 42 -6.18 -19.57 17.44
C VAL A 42 -5.22 -18.56 18.09
N GLN A 43 -4.23 -19.04 18.85
CA GLN A 43 -3.21 -18.17 19.44
C GLN A 43 -2.32 -17.50 18.39
N ASP A 44 -1.89 -18.24 17.37
CA ASP A 44 -1.10 -17.67 16.27
C ASP A 44 -1.89 -16.62 15.49
N ILE A 45 -3.17 -16.86 15.21
CA ILE A 45 -4.06 -15.87 14.56
C ILE A 45 -4.21 -14.61 15.43
N ALA A 46 -4.35 -14.74 16.73
CA ALA A 46 -4.40 -13.61 17.66
C ALA A 46 -3.11 -12.78 17.60
N LEU A 47 -1.95 -13.43 17.62
CA LEU A 47 -0.65 -12.77 17.46
C LEU A 47 -0.50 -12.08 16.10
N LEU A 48 -0.92 -12.73 15.01
CA LEU A 48 -0.89 -12.12 13.67
C LEU A 48 -1.77 -10.85 13.61
N ARG A 49 -2.93 -10.87 14.26
CA ARG A 49 -3.78 -9.67 14.36
C ARG A 49 -3.12 -8.53 15.13
N THR A 50 -2.42 -8.81 16.23
CA THR A 50 -1.66 -7.79 16.97
C THR A 50 -0.49 -7.23 16.16
N MET A 51 0.01 -8.00 15.18
CA MET A 51 1.03 -7.57 14.21
C MET A 51 0.44 -6.80 13.02
N GLY A 52 -0.88 -6.53 13.01
CA GLY A 52 -1.55 -5.72 11.99
C GLY A 52 -2.12 -6.50 10.78
N TYR A 53 -2.02 -7.83 10.77
CA TYR A 53 -2.61 -8.60 9.68
C TYR A 53 -4.15 -8.62 9.77
N PRO A 54 -4.87 -8.22 8.69
CA PRO A 54 -6.33 -8.12 8.69
C PRO A 54 -7.00 -9.49 8.53
N ILE A 55 -6.91 -10.34 9.55
CA ILE A 55 -7.50 -11.67 9.53
C ILE A 55 -8.92 -11.62 10.10
N LEU A 56 -9.93 -11.93 9.28
CA LEU A 56 -11.31 -12.02 9.68
C LEU A 56 -11.66 -13.46 10.13
N SER A 57 -12.50 -13.55 11.17
CA SER A 57 -13.16 -14.81 11.55
C SER A 57 -14.54 -14.85 10.91
N THR A 58 -14.84 -15.95 10.22
CA THR A 58 -16.16 -16.23 9.64
C THR A 58 -16.73 -17.51 10.27
N ALA A 59 -17.98 -17.80 10.00
CA ALA A 59 -18.60 -19.07 10.42
C ALA A 59 -17.88 -20.31 9.84
N ARG A 60 -17.16 -20.15 8.72
CA ARG A 60 -16.42 -21.23 8.03
C ARG A 60 -14.94 -21.30 8.38
N GLY A 61 -14.38 -20.30 9.04
CA GLY A 61 -12.96 -20.24 9.39
C GLY A 61 -12.36 -18.85 9.25
N TYR A 62 -11.06 -18.80 8.98
CA TYR A 62 -10.28 -17.58 8.86
C TYR A 62 -10.06 -17.20 7.41
N VAL A 63 -10.13 -15.89 7.14
CA VAL A 63 -9.81 -15.27 5.85
C VAL A 63 -8.81 -14.16 6.12
N LEU A 64 -7.73 -14.13 5.39
CA LEU A 64 -6.87 -12.95 5.34
C LEU A 64 -7.56 -11.95 4.39
N ASN A 65 -8.14 -10.91 4.96
CA ASN A 65 -8.79 -9.84 4.21
C ASN A 65 -7.72 -8.90 3.64
N VAL A 66 -6.83 -9.45 2.83
CA VAL A 66 -6.08 -8.62 1.90
C VAL A 66 -7.13 -8.20 0.88
N SER A 67 -7.66 -7.01 1.01
CA SER A 67 -8.20 -6.34 -0.16
C SER A 67 -7.09 -6.45 -1.20
N LYS A 68 -7.37 -7.09 -2.33
CA LYS A 68 -6.48 -7.05 -3.49
C LYS A 68 -6.60 -5.62 -4.05
N HIS A 69 -6.12 -4.65 -3.27
CA HIS A 69 -5.94 -3.32 -3.79
C HIS A 69 -4.81 -3.43 -4.79
N ALA A 70 -5.11 -3.16 -6.02
CA ALA A 70 -4.09 -2.88 -7.00
C ALA A 70 -3.27 -1.69 -6.50
N SER A 71 -1.99 -1.67 -6.78
CA SER A 71 -1.15 -0.53 -6.43
C SER A 71 -0.11 -0.25 -7.50
N ARG A 72 0.19 1.03 -7.71
CA ARG A 72 1.13 1.48 -8.72
C ARG A 72 1.89 2.70 -8.23
N PHE A 73 3.15 2.82 -8.63
CA PHE A 73 3.93 4.03 -8.44
C PHE A 73 3.82 4.91 -9.68
N PHE A 74 3.36 6.13 -9.49
CA PHE A 74 3.34 7.15 -10.55
C PHE A 74 4.48 8.13 -10.30
N LYS A 75 5.39 8.26 -11.28
CA LYS A 75 6.35 9.36 -11.29
C LYS A 75 5.70 10.57 -11.90
N VAL A 76 5.68 11.65 -11.15
CA VAL A 76 5.04 12.90 -11.54
C VAL A 76 5.99 14.08 -11.42
N CYS A 77 5.69 15.13 -12.18
CA CYS A 77 6.40 16.42 -12.12
C CYS A 77 5.40 17.55 -12.35
N HIS A 78 5.26 18.41 -11.36
CA HIS A 78 4.38 19.58 -11.45
C HIS A 78 4.80 20.67 -10.48
N THR A 79 4.11 21.83 -10.54
CA THR A 79 4.34 22.95 -9.62
C THR A 79 3.54 22.81 -8.32
N ASN A 80 3.88 23.62 -7.31
CA ASN A 80 3.15 23.64 -6.03
C ASN A 80 1.67 24.00 -6.21
N GLU A 81 1.34 24.85 -7.17
CA GLU A 81 -0.04 25.27 -7.46
C GLU A 81 -0.88 24.15 -8.05
N GLN A 82 -0.24 23.18 -8.71
CA GLN A 82 -0.88 22.04 -9.34
C GLN A 82 -1.08 20.85 -8.38
N THR A 83 -0.49 20.87 -7.20
CA THR A 83 -0.55 19.77 -6.21
C THR A 83 -2.00 19.42 -5.84
N GLU A 84 -2.86 20.41 -5.64
CA GLU A 84 -4.26 20.17 -5.28
C GLU A 84 -5.01 19.47 -6.43
N ASP A 85 -4.80 19.92 -7.67
CA ASP A 85 -5.45 19.35 -8.85
C ASP A 85 -4.98 17.93 -9.14
N GLU A 86 -3.69 17.62 -8.95
CA GLU A 86 -3.16 16.27 -9.07
C GLU A 86 -3.82 15.32 -8.06
N LEU A 87 -3.77 15.67 -6.76
CA LEU A 87 -4.33 14.85 -5.70
C LEU A 87 -5.84 14.64 -5.85
N VAL A 88 -6.58 15.69 -6.22
CA VAL A 88 -8.02 15.60 -6.53
C VAL A 88 -8.26 14.65 -7.70
N THR A 89 -7.46 14.71 -8.75
CA THR A 89 -7.58 13.81 -9.91
C THR A 89 -7.49 12.35 -9.49
N ILE A 90 -6.53 12.00 -8.63
CA ILE A 90 -6.34 10.63 -8.16
C ILE A 90 -7.53 10.16 -7.29
N VAL A 91 -7.95 10.97 -6.31
CA VAL A 91 -8.99 10.53 -5.38
C VAL A 91 -10.39 10.54 -5.98
N ASP A 92 -10.68 11.39 -6.95
CA ASP A 92 -11.97 11.43 -7.66
C ASP A 92 -12.20 10.18 -8.53
N LEU A 93 -11.13 9.55 -9.01
CA LEU A 93 -11.17 8.29 -9.75
C LEU A 93 -11.18 7.06 -8.82
N GLY A 94 -11.13 7.25 -7.50
CA GLY A 94 -11.17 6.16 -6.52
C GLY A 94 -9.79 5.68 -6.06
N GLY A 95 -8.72 6.39 -6.41
CA GLY A 95 -7.38 6.14 -5.89
C GLY A 95 -7.19 6.61 -4.45
N THR A 96 -6.30 5.95 -3.74
CA THR A 96 -5.77 6.37 -2.44
C THR A 96 -4.29 6.67 -2.60
N VAL A 97 -3.87 7.90 -2.34
CA VAL A 97 -2.44 8.25 -2.30
C VAL A 97 -1.89 7.85 -0.95
N VAL A 98 -1.12 6.76 -0.93
CA VAL A 98 -0.57 6.15 0.30
C VAL A 98 0.58 6.98 0.85
N ASP A 99 1.53 7.32 -0.02
CA ASP A 99 2.70 8.09 0.32
C ASP A 99 3.21 8.94 -0.84
N VAL A 100 4.13 9.84 -0.53
CA VAL A 100 4.96 10.57 -1.48
C VAL A 100 6.42 10.17 -1.28
N MET A 101 7.14 10.02 -2.38
CA MET A 101 8.56 9.67 -2.38
C MET A 101 9.33 10.52 -3.37
N VAL A 102 10.57 10.85 -3.00
CA VAL A 102 11.54 11.51 -3.88
C VAL A 102 12.89 10.78 -3.84
N ASN A 103 13.58 10.79 -4.96
CA ASN A 103 14.96 10.31 -5.07
C ASN A 103 15.90 11.52 -4.98
N HIS A 104 16.38 11.81 -3.78
CA HIS A 104 17.29 12.94 -3.57
C HIS A 104 18.74 12.52 -3.82
N ARG A 105 19.47 13.33 -4.59
CA ARG A 105 20.82 13.02 -5.07
C ARG A 105 21.83 12.70 -3.96
N VAL A 106 21.68 13.34 -2.80
CA VAL A 106 22.61 13.21 -1.66
C VAL A 106 22.02 12.32 -0.57
N TYR A 107 20.72 12.50 -0.27
CA TYR A 107 20.06 11.79 0.84
C TYR A 107 19.44 10.45 0.44
N GLY A 108 19.46 10.11 -0.87
CA GLY A 108 18.83 8.90 -1.38
C GLY A 108 17.30 8.98 -1.39
N LYS A 109 16.66 7.84 -1.26
CA LYS A 109 15.19 7.71 -1.26
C LYS A 109 14.60 8.25 0.04
N MET A 110 13.75 9.26 -0.07
CA MET A 110 13.01 9.85 1.05
C MET A 110 11.51 9.66 0.80
N SER A 111 10.76 9.26 1.82
CA SER A 111 9.31 9.09 1.71
C SER A 111 8.58 9.63 2.93
N ALA A 112 7.33 10.03 2.72
CA ALA A 112 6.42 10.45 3.78
C ALA A 112 5.02 9.90 3.54
N PRO A 113 4.36 9.31 4.57
CA PRO A 113 3.00 8.82 4.44
C PRO A 113 2.02 9.98 4.27
N LEU A 114 1.05 9.85 3.35
CA LEU A 114 0.00 10.82 3.09
C LEU A 114 -1.38 10.28 3.49
N ASN A 115 -1.73 9.07 3.05
CA ASN A 115 -3.02 8.41 3.29
C ASN A 115 -4.22 9.26 2.85
N ILE A 116 -4.12 9.93 1.70
CA ILE A 116 -5.15 10.79 1.11
C ILE A 116 -6.12 9.93 0.30
N LYS A 117 -7.41 9.90 0.70
CA LYS A 117 -8.44 9.01 0.14
C LYS A 117 -9.61 9.74 -0.51
N ASN A 118 -9.77 11.01 -0.24
CA ASN A 118 -10.91 11.80 -0.69
C ASN A 118 -10.56 13.28 -0.71
N ARG A 119 -11.44 14.11 -1.30
CA ARG A 119 -11.24 15.57 -1.41
C ARG A 119 -11.05 16.28 -0.07
N ARG A 120 -11.67 15.78 1.02
CA ARG A 120 -11.48 16.36 2.36
C ARG A 120 -10.07 16.19 2.85
N ASP A 121 -9.49 15.01 2.63
CA ASP A 121 -8.09 14.74 2.99
C ASP A 121 -7.15 15.64 2.18
N VAL A 122 -7.43 15.84 0.88
CA VAL A 122 -6.69 16.79 0.04
C VAL A 122 -6.74 18.21 0.63
N GLN A 123 -7.92 18.70 0.99
CA GLN A 123 -8.06 20.03 1.60
C GLN A 123 -7.29 20.17 2.91
N LEU A 124 -7.33 19.15 3.78
CA LEU A 124 -6.58 19.14 5.03
C LEU A 124 -5.06 19.18 4.78
N PHE A 125 -4.58 18.39 3.82
CA PHE A 125 -3.19 18.39 3.41
C PHE A 125 -2.77 19.76 2.87
N MET A 126 -3.52 20.35 1.93
CA MET A 126 -3.24 21.64 1.34
C MET A 126 -3.26 22.77 2.39
N ASN A 127 -4.16 22.73 3.37
CA ASN A 127 -4.20 23.69 4.47
C ASN A 127 -2.92 23.59 5.34
N ASN A 128 -2.43 22.38 5.62
CA ASN A 128 -1.19 22.20 6.37
C ASN A 128 0.03 22.74 5.63
N ILE A 129 0.08 22.61 4.31
CA ILE A 129 1.12 23.20 3.46
C ILE A 129 1.00 24.73 3.44
N LYS A 130 -0.19 25.28 3.15
CA LYS A 130 -0.44 26.73 3.04
C LYS A 130 -0.19 27.47 4.35
N THR A 131 -0.42 26.86 5.51
CA THR A 131 -0.16 27.47 6.83
C THR A 131 1.33 27.48 7.21
N GLY A 132 2.23 27.06 6.32
CA GLY A 132 3.67 27.07 6.52
C GLY A 132 4.19 26.04 7.53
N LYS A 133 3.38 25.07 7.92
CA LYS A 133 3.80 23.98 8.82
C LYS A 133 4.81 23.05 8.17
N SER A 134 4.80 22.95 6.84
CA SER A 134 5.70 22.09 6.08
C SER A 134 5.80 22.57 4.63
N THR A 135 6.88 22.19 3.96
CA THR A 135 7.08 22.40 2.53
C THR A 135 6.88 21.05 1.81
N PRO A 136 6.20 21.01 0.64
CA PRO A 136 6.07 19.79 -0.14
C PRO A 136 7.42 19.13 -0.42
N LEU A 137 7.49 17.81 -0.26
CA LEU A 137 8.73 17.04 -0.44
C LEU A 137 9.31 17.19 -1.85
N MET A 138 8.45 17.36 -2.86
CA MET A 138 8.84 17.58 -4.26
C MET A 138 9.72 18.81 -4.50
N ASN A 139 9.72 19.78 -3.58
CA ASN A 139 10.54 21.00 -3.73
C ASN A 139 12.04 20.72 -3.66
N VAL A 140 12.47 19.61 -3.02
CA VAL A 140 13.89 19.23 -2.98
C VAL A 140 14.37 18.56 -4.27
N THR A 141 13.47 18.25 -5.20
CA THR A 141 13.72 17.55 -6.46
C THR A 141 13.14 18.28 -7.67
N SER A 142 12.98 19.62 -7.58
CA SER A 142 12.49 20.45 -8.68
C SER A 142 11.13 20.01 -9.26
N GLY A 143 10.22 19.56 -8.38
CA GLY A 143 8.89 19.11 -8.76
C GLY A 143 8.76 17.61 -9.05
N TYR A 144 9.87 16.89 -9.26
CA TYR A 144 9.83 15.45 -9.51
C TYR A 144 9.61 14.65 -8.22
N HIS A 145 8.63 13.79 -8.24
CA HIS A 145 8.35 12.89 -7.12
C HIS A 145 7.55 11.66 -7.58
N PHE A 146 7.32 10.75 -6.65
CA PHE A 146 6.54 9.53 -6.86
C PHE A 146 5.39 9.52 -5.88
N HIS A 147 4.24 9.06 -6.35
CA HIS A 147 3.13 8.65 -5.50
C HIS A 147 2.92 7.14 -5.59
N HIS A 148 2.87 6.49 -4.43
CA HIS A 148 2.33 5.14 -4.30
C HIS A 148 0.81 5.28 -4.17
N VAL A 149 0.09 4.80 -5.18
CA VAL A 149 -1.37 4.86 -5.24
C VAL A 149 -1.95 3.46 -5.17
N CYS A 150 -2.94 3.26 -4.31
CA CYS A 150 -3.74 2.04 -4.23
C CYS A 150 -5.15 2.31 -4.73
N ALA A 151 -5.76 1.31 -5.39
CA ALA A 151 -7.14 1.33 -5.83
C ALA A 151 -7.78 -0.07 -5.67
N GLU A 152 -9.10 -0.17 -5.75
CA GLU A 152 -9.79 -1.46 -5.62
C GLU A 152 -9.47 -2.42 -6.76
N GLN A 153 -9.19 -1.89 -7.96
CA GLN A 153 -8.95 -2.65 -9.19
C GLN A 153 -7.84 -1.99 -10.01
N GLU A 154 -7.19 -2.77 -10.88
CA GLU A 154 -6.10 -2.31 -11.75
C GLU A 154 -6.61 -1.29 -12.79
N GLU A 155 -7.83 -1.47 -13.27
CA GLU A 155 -8.49 -0.59 -14.24
C GLU A 155 -8.61 0.85 -13.73
N ILE A 156 -8.82 1.03 -12.42
CA ILE A 156 -8.84 2.37 -11.78
C ILE A 156 -7.45 3.01 -11.86
N LEU A 157 -6.39 2.24 -11.68
CA LEU A 157 -5.02 2.74 -11.82
C LEU A 157 -4.70 3.14 -13.26
N ASP A 158 -5.24 2.41 -14.24
CA ASP A 158 -5.12 2.77 -15.66
C ASP A 158 -5.86 4.09 -15.98
N GLU A 159 -7.06 4.28 -15.42
CA GLU A 159 -7.81 5.54 -15.56
C GLU A 159 -7.08 6.72 -14.91
N ILE A 160 -6.50 6.51 -13.73
CA ILE A 160 -5.66 7.52 -13.04
C ILE A 160 -4.45 7.87 -13.89
N GLU A 161 -3.75 6.88 -14.42
CA GLU A 161 -2.58 7.10 -15.30
C GLU A 161 -2.95 7.94 -16.50
N GLU A 162 -4.04 7.60 -17.19
CA GLU A 162 -4.52 8.34 -18.36
C GLU A 162 -4.90 9.79 -18.00
N ALA A 163 -5.57 10.00 -16.86
CA ALA A 163 -5.94 11.33 -16.39
C ALA A 163 -4.71 12.20 -16.06
N LEU A 164 -3.72 11.62 -15.36
CA LEU A 164 -2.46 12.31 -15.06
C LEU A 164 -1.65 12.61 -16.33
N ARG A 165 -1.66 11.71 -17.32
CA ARG A 165 -1.05 11.90 -18.63
C ARG A 165 -1.67 13.06 -19.39
N LYS A 166 -3.01 13.15 -19.45
CA LYS A 166 -3.75 14.24 -20.09
C LYS A 166 -3.46 15.60 -19.47
N LYS A 167 -3.19 15.63 -18.17
CA LYS A 167 -2.81 16.84 -17.44
C LYS A 167 -1.32 17.16 -17.50
N HIS A 168 -0.53 16.33 -18.18
CA HIS A 168 0.93 16.45 -18.28
C HIS A 168 1.66 16.41 -16.96
N TYR A 169 1.12 15.63 -16.00
CA TYR A 169 1.77 15.42 -14.70
C TYR A 169 2.74 14.24 -14.70
N LEU A 170 2.53 13.22 -15.56
CA LEU A 170 3.42 12.06 -15.62
C LEU A 170 4.80 12.45 -16.16
N ALA A 171 5.83 11.88 -15.54
CA ALA A 171 7.22 12.01 -15.96
C ALA A 171 7.80 10.62 -16.30
N ASP A 172 8.73 10.59 -17.24
CA ASP A 172 9.40 9.35 -17.63
C ASP A 172 10.28 8.81 -16.51
N LEU A 173 10.27 7.49 -16.34
CA LEU A 173 11.19 6.80 -15.44
C LEU A 173 12.61 6.86 -16.01
N LEU A 174 13.57 7.18 -15.18
CA LEU A 174 14.97 7.11 -15.53
C LEU A 174 15.50 5.66 -15.36
N PRO A 175 16.51 5.23 -16.14
CA PRO A 175 16.98 3.84 -16.10
C PRO A 175 17.34 3.31 -14.71
N TYR A 176 17.90 4.14 -13.83
CA TYR A 176 18.26 3.77 -12.47
C TYR A 176 17.06 3.68 -11.49
N GLU A 177 15.91 4.25 -11.86
CA GLU A 177 14.69 4.19 -11.05
C GLU A 177 13.88 2.93 -11.32
N MET A 178 14.23 2.19 -12.38
CA MET A 178 13.57 0.94 -12.75
C MET A 178 14.11 -0.27 -11.95
N SER A 179 15.29 -0.15 -11.34
CA SER A 179 15.96 -1.24 -10.64
C SER A 179 15.58 -1.39 -9.16
N ASP A 180 14.87 -0.44 -8.57
CA ASP A 180 14.53 -0.43 -7.14
C ASP A 180 13.12 -0.99 -6.83
N ASN A 181 12.46 -1.63 -7.79
CA ASN A 181 11.09 -2.17 -7.68
C ASN A 181 11.02 -3.71 -7.61
N GLU A 182 12.12 -4.41 -7.27
CA GLU A 182 12.12 -5.85 -6.96
C GLU A 182 12.13 -6.14 -5.45
#